data_f26ce7ff18f50360dfc3268dc32ca1ce
#
_entry.id   f26ce7ff18f50360dfc3268dc32ca1ce
#
_cell.length_a   1.000
_cell.length_b   1.000
_cell.length_c   1.000
_cell.angle_alpha   90.00
_cell.angle_beta   90.00
_cell.angle_gamma   90.00
#
_symmetry.space_group_name_H-M   'P 1'
#
loop_
_entity.id
_entity.type
_entity.pdbx_description
1 polymer ?
#
loop_
_entity_poly.entity_id
_entity_poly.type
_entity_poly.pdbx_seq_one_letter_code
_entity_poly.pdbx_strand_id
1 'polypeptide(L)'
;MHGHSTREDFENSFIGSNLLAPLFGKYLAHMYQKADYVITPSEYSKKLIQSYGVTTPIIAVSNGIDLKKYGKDPRKEEVFRDYFGIKEGQPVVICAGLYFQRKGIEDFVKVAEKMPHVRFIWLGSISKWLIPKKIRDIVNGKHPDNVSFPGYFKGAVFQGAMSGANAFFFPSYEETEGIVVLEAFASHQHVVLRDIPVYEGWVDDKSASF
;
A
#
# COMPACT_ATOMS: atom_id res chain seq x y z
N MET A 1 -22.22 4.97 -7.73
CA MET A 1 -21.01 4.34 -8.30
C MET A 1 -19.89 4.40 -7.28
N HIS A 2 -18.99 3.38 -7.19
CA HIS A 2 -17.80 3.45 -6.34
C HIS A 2 -16.62 4.07 -7.11
N GLY A 3 -16.03 5.13 -6.55
CA GLY A 3 -14.94 5.91 -7.14
C GLY A 3 -13.59 5.58 -6.47
N HIS A 4 -13.10 4.35 -6.69
CA HIS A 4 -11.81 3.90 -6.14
C HIS A 4 -10.61 4.23 -7.02
N SER A 5 -10.83 4.63 -8.26
CA SER A 5 -9.76 4.89 -9.22
C SER A 5 -9.61 6.38 -9.47
N THR A 6 -8.37 6.86 -9.47
CA THR A 6 -7.99 8.21 -9.87
C THR A 6 -6.95 8.15 -10.98
N ARG A 7 -6.73 9.25 -11.68
CA ARG A 7 -5.64 9.35 -12.66
C ARG A 7 -4.28 9.18 -11.97
N GLU A 8 -4.13 9.77 -10.82
CA GLU A 8 -2.92 9.78 -10.00
C GLU A 8 -2.58 8.36 -9.52
N ASP A 9 -3.57 7.59 -9.08
CA ASP A 9 -3.39 6.17 -8.70
C ASP A 9 -3.00 5.29 -9.89
N PHE A 10 -3.40 5.66 -11.11
CA PHE A 10 -3.04 4.96 -12.34
C PHE A 10 -1.62 5.27 -12.79
N GLU A 11 -1.14 6.50 -12.58
CA GLU A 11 0.21 6.92 -12.93
C GLU A 11 1.25 6.08 -12.15
N ASN A 12 2.40 5.81 -12.79
CA ASN A 12 3.49 5.03 -12.20
C ASN A 12 3.10 3.64 -11.66
N SER A 13 1.97 3.09 -12.14
CA SER A 13 1.53 1.76 -11.76
C SER A 13 2.16 0.68 -12.66
N PHE A 14 2.04 0.82 -13.97
CA PHE A 14 2.53 -0.20 -14.91
C PHE A 14 3.10 0.44 -16.20
N ILE A 15 3.69 -0.39 -17.05
CA ILE A 15 4.31 0.05 -18.30
C ILE A 15 3.28 0.80 -19.16
N GLY A 16 3.59 2.03 -19.54
CA GLY A 16 2.73 2.88 -20.36
C GLY A 16 1.64 3.62 -19.59
N SER A 17 1.45 3.40 -18.30
CA SER A 17 0.42 4.08 -17.52
C SER A 17 0.54 5.61 -17.58
N ASN A 18 1.73 6.16 -17.52
CA ASN A 18 1.94 7.62 -17.57
C ASN A 18 1.52 8.22 -18.93
N LEU A 19 1.73 7.50 -20.02
CA LEU A 19 1.29 7.93 -21.35
C LEU A 19 -0.24 7.92 -21.46
N LEU A 20 -0.89 6.92 -20.85
CA LEU A 20 -2.33 6.72 -20.91
C LEU A 20 -3.10 7.49 -19.82
N ALA A 21 -2.42 7.97 -18.76
CA ALA A 21 -3.07 8.60 -17.62
C ALA A 21 -3.97 9.80 -17.98
N PRO A 22 -3.60 10.73 -18.90
CA PRO A 22 -4.50 11.82 -19.28
C PRO A 22 -5.79 11.33 -19.94
N LEU A 23 -5.72 10.29 -20.78
CA LEU A 23 -6.89 9.68 -21.41
C LEU A 23 -7.74 8.94 -20.37
N PHE A 24 -7.09 8.22 -19.48
CA PHE A 24 -7.75 7.51 -18.40
C PHE A 24 -8.48 8.49 -17.45
N GLY A 25 -7.88 9.63 -17.10
CA GLY A 25 -8.54 10.69 -16.33
C GLY A 25 -9.82 11.21 -17.00
N LYS A 26 -9.77 11.46 -18.32
CA LYS A 26 -10.96 11.87 -19.08
C LYS A 26 -12.04 10.77 -19.10
N TYR A 27 -11.64 9.53 -19.26
CA TYR A 27 -12.55 8.39 -19.17
C TYR A 27 -13.22 8.27 -17.80
N LEU A 28 -12.45 8.39 -16.71
CA LEU A 28 -12.97 8.38 -15.34
C LEU A 28 -13.97 9.53 -15.10
N ALA A 29 -13.61 10.76 -15.51
CA ALA A 29 -14.50 11.91 -15.41
C ALA A 29 -15.83 11.65 -16.11
N HIS A 30 -15.80 11.12 -17.34
CA HIS A 30 -17.00 10.77 -18.10
C HIS A 30 -17.84 9.68 -17.39
N MET A 31 -17.19 8.66 -16.83
CA MET A 31 -17.89 7.59 -16.12
C MET A 31 -18.52 8.08 -14.81
N TYR A 32 -17.80 8.87 -14.02
CA TYR A 32 -18.30 9.41 -12.76
C TYR A 32 -19.44 10.43 -12.99
N GLN A 33 -19.37 11.21 -14.07
CA GLN A 33 -20.43 12.16 -14.43
C GLN A 33 -21.77 11.49 -14.76
N LYS A 34 -21.78 10.20 -15.16
CA LYS A 34 -23.00 9.44 -15.48
C LYS A 34 -23.69 8.83 -14.27
N ALA A 35 -23.07 8.88 -13.09
CA ALA A 35 -23.65 8.32 -11.88
C ALA A 35 -24.61 9.32 -11.21
N ASP A 36 -25.61 8.84 -10.49
CA ASP A 36 -26.45 9.69 -9.63
C ASP A 36 -25.63 10.15 -8.40
N TYR A 37 -24.77 9.28 -7.87
CA TYR A 37 -23.85 9.54 -6.77
C TYR A 37 -22.54 8.77 -6.96
N VAL A 38 -21.44 9.37 -6.51
CA VAL A 38 -20.15 8.70 -6.41
C VAL A 38 -19.76 8.55 -4.94
N ILE A 39 -19.37 7.36 -4.54
CA ILE A 39 -18.82 7.08 -3.21
C ILE A 39 -17.31 6.80 -3.41
N THR A 40 -16.48 7.55 -2.73
CA THR A 40 -15.02 7.45 -2.81
C THR A 40 -14.43 7.20 -1.42
N PRO A 41 -13.26 6.54 -1.30
CA PRO A 41 -12.79 6.07 0.00
C PRO A 41 -12.22 7.16 0.92
N SER A 42 -11.89 8.34 0.40
CA SER A 42 -11.30 9.42 1.18
C SER A 42 -11.74 10.81 0.68
N GLU A 43 -11.61 11.83 1.53
CA GLU A 43 -11.81 13.24 1.11
C GLU A 43 -10.75 13.66 0.08
N TYR A 44 -9.54 13.10 0.12
CA TYR A 44 -8.51 13.33 -0.88
C TYR A 44 -8.96 12.86 -2.26
N SER A 45 -9.36 11.59 -2.40
CA SER A 45 -9.84 11.05 -3.68
C SER A 45 -11.12 11.74 -4.18
N LYS A 46 -11.98 12.22 -3.27
CA LYS A 46 -13.12 13.08 -3.63
C LYS A 46 -12.67 14.38 -4.28
N LYS A 47 -11.71 15.10 -3.66
CA LYS A 47 -11.14 16.33 -4.21
C LYS A 47 -10.51 16.10 -5.59
N LEU A 48 -9.79 15.00 -5.77
CA LEU A 48 -9.21 14.62 -7.07
C LEU A 48 -10.30 14.43 -8.14
N ILE A 49 -11.33 13.64 -7.86
CA ILE A 49 -12.42 13.39 -8.82
C ILE A 49 -13.15 14.71 -9.16
N GLN A 50 -13.37 15.57 -8.18
CA GLN A 50 -13.94 16.91 -8.42
C GLN A 50 -13.05 17.77 -9.33
N SER A 51 -11.71 17.67 -9.18
CA SER A 51 -10.75 18.41 -10.00
C SER A 51 -10.78 18.02 -11.48
N TYR A 52 -11.33 16.85 -11.81
CA TYR A 52 -11.56 16.42 -13.20
C TYR A 52 -12.80 17.08 -13.84
N GLY A 53 -13.49 17.97 -13.12
CA GLY A 53 -14.71 18.63 -13.59
C GLY A 53 -15.99 17.81 -13.37
N VAL A 54 -15.95 16.78 -12.55
CA VAL A 54 -17.13 15.98 -12.19
C VAL A 54 -18.03 16.79 -11.26
N THR A 55 -19.28 17.00 -11.67
CA THR A 55 -20.30 17.75 -10.92
C THR A 55 -21.31 16.85 -10.19
N THR A 56 -21.27 15.54 -10.46
CA THR A 56 -22.05 14.54 -9.73
C THR A 56 -21.76 14.65 -8.22
N PRO A 57 -22.75 14.54 -7.34
CA PRO A 57 -22.53 14.52 -5.90
C PRO A 57 -21.56 13.40 -5.49
N ILE A 58 -20.51 13.75 -4.74
CA ILE A 58 -19.48 12.80 -4.28
C ILE A 58 -19.48 12.78 -2.76
N ILE A 59 -19.54 11.59 -2.18
CA ILE A 59 -19.47 11.34 -0.74
C ILE A 59 -18.21 10.53 -0.45
N ALA A 60 -17.39 10.98 0.50
CA ALA A 60 -16.26 10.22 1.00
C ALA A 60 -16.73 9.28 2.14
N VAL A 61 -16.49 7.99 1.96
CA VAL A 61 -16.80 6.96 2.96
C VAL A 61 -15.65 5.95 2.93
N SER A 62 -14.93 5.84 4.02
CA SER A 62 -13.85 4.83 4.14
C SER A 62 -14.38 3.42 3.87
N ASN A 63 -13.54 2.57 3.26
CA ASN A 63 -13.84 1.15 3.13
C ASN A 63 -13.94 0.45 4.49
N GLY A 64 -13.43 1.08 5.54
CA GLY A 64 -13.38 0.52 6.87
C GLY A 64 -12.44 -0.68 6.98
N ILE A 65 -12.40 -1.27 8.16
CA ILE A 65 -11.59 -2.45 8.46
C ILE A 65 -12.33 -3.39 9.41
N ASP A 66 -12.20 -4.69 9.18
CA ASP A 66 -12.74 -5.71 10.09
C ASP A 66 -11.80 -5.91 11.28
N LEU A 67 -12.10 -5.25 12.39
CA LEU A 67 -11.33 -5.33 13.63
C LEU A 67 -11.32 -6.74 14.26
N LYS A 68 -12.26 -7.62 13.89
CA LYS A 68 -12.23 -9.02 14.35
C LYS A 68 -11.18 -9.84 13.61
N LYS A 69 -10.87 -9.44 12.40
CA LYS A 69 -9.89 -10.12 11.55
C LYS A 69 -8.47 -9.68 11.86
N TYR A 70 -8.27 -8.40 12.22
CA TYR A 70 -6.99 -7.80 12.51
C TYR A 70 -6.88 -7.52 14.02
N GLY A 71 -5.70 -7.69 14.56
CA GLY A 71 -5.38 -7.54 15.98
C GLY A 71 -4.18 -8.39 16.33
N LYS A 72 -3.64 -8.24 17.53
CA LYS A 72 -2.54 -9.08 18.01
C LYS A 72 -3.02 -10.50 18.23
N ASP A 73 -2.34 -11.48 17.61
CA ASP A 73 -2.58 -12.91 17.78
C ASP A 73 -1.21 -13.63 17.79
N PRO A 74 -0.69 -13.98 18.99
CA PRO A 74 0.62 -14.61 19.13
C PRO A 74 0.78 -15.89 18.28
N ARG A 75 -0.29 -16.66 18.07
CA ARG A 75 -0.24 -17.86 17.23
C ARG A 75 -0.01 -17.54 15.76
N LYS A 76 -0.64 -16.48 15.27
CA LYS A 76 -0.42 -16.04 13.88
C LYS A 76 0.95 -15.39 13.72
N GLU A 77 1.43 -14.67 14.73
CA GLU A 77 2.79 -14.09 14.77
C GLU A 77 3.84 -15.20 14.70
N GLU A 78 3.66 -16.29 15.44
CA GLU A 78 4.51 -17.49 15.37
C GLU A 78 4.48 -18.10 13.97
N VAL A 79 3.30 -18.33 13.38
CA VAL A 79 3.14 -18.83 12.00
C VAL A 79 3.88 -17.96 11.00
N PHE A 80 3.83 -16.63 11.14
CA PHE A 80 4.58 -15.70 10.28
C PHE A 80 6.09 -15.87 10.46
N ARG A 81 6.57 -15.89 11.71
CA ARG A 81 8.01 -16.00 12.01
C ARG A 81 8.58 -17.32 11.53
N ASP A 82 7.88 -18.42 11.76
CA ASP A 82 8.27 -19.77 11.32
C ASP A 82 8.30 -19.87 9.80
N TYR A 83 7.25 -19.36 9.13
CA TYR A 83 7.17 -19.41 7.67
C TYR A 83 8.35 -18.71 6.98
N PHE A 84 8.80 -17.58 7.53
CA PHE A 84 9.90 -16.81 6.98
C PHE A 84 11.27 -17.14 7.62
N GLY A 85 11.34 -18.08 8.55
CA GLY A 85 12.58 -18.46 9.24
C GLY A 85 13.17 -17.28 10.04
N ILE A 86 12.32 -16.45 10.66
CA ILE A 86 12.73 -15.27 11.41
C ILE A 86 13.21 -15.72 12.78
N LYS A 87 14.50 -15.46 13.08
CA LYS A 87 15.13 -15.84 14.35
C LYS A 87 14.55 -15.03 15.52
N GLU A 88 14.63 -15.60 16.71
CA GLU A 88 14.31 -14.88 17.93
C GLU A 88 15.16 -13.60 18.05
N GLY A 89 14.53 -12.49 18.45
CA GLY A 89 15.19 -11.19 18.52
C GLY A 89 15.53 -10.53 17.19
N GLN A 90 15.35 -11.19 16.03
CA GLN A 90 15.59 -10.59 14.73
C GLN A 90 14.52 -9.54 14.41
N PRO A 91 14.88 -8.26 14.20
CA PRO A 91 13.92 -7.23 13.83
C PRO A 91 13.44 -7.40 12.37
N VAL A 92 12.14 -7.15 12.17
CA VAL A 92 11.48 -7.32 10.87
C VAL A 92 10.66 -6.09 10.53
N VAL A 93 10.84 -5.59 9.33
CA VAL A 93 10.02 -4.54 8.71
C VAL A 93 9.25 -5.15 7.54
N ILE A 94 7.96 -4.91 7.49
CA ILE A 94 7.12 -5.37 6.38
C ILE A 94 6.54 -4.21 5.58
N CYS A 95 6.20 -4.49 4.34
CA CYS A 95 5.33 -3.70 3.49
C CYS A 95 4.30 -4.62 2.84
N ALA A 96 3.14 -4.10 2.48
CA ALA A 96 2.13 -4.86 1.74
C ALA A 96 1.58 -4.04 0.57
N GLY A 97 1.62 -4.60 -0.65
CA GLY A 97 1.11 -3.93 -1.84
C GLY A 97 1.57 -4.57 -3.15
N LEU A 98 0.91 -4.20 -4.23
CA LEU A 98 1.31 -4.62 -5.57
C LEU A 98 2.69 -4.03 -5.93
N TYR A 99 3.43 -4.71 -6.82
CA TYR A 99 4.77 -4.25 -7.26
C TYR A 99 4.71 -3.06 -8.22
N PHE A 100 3.88 -2.06 -7.92
CA PHE A 100 3.86 -0.83 -8.69
C PHE A 100 4.98 0.11 -8.27
N GLN A 101 5.54 0.85 -9.22
CA GLN A 101 6.59 1.83 -8.94
C GLN A 101 6.12 2.87 -7.91
N ARG A 102 4.88 3.35 -8.03
CA ARG A 102 4.28 4.31 -7.11
C ARG A 102 4.17 3.83 -5.65
N LYS A 103 4.27 2.52 -5.40
CA LYS A 103 4.27 1.97 -4.03
C LYS A 103 5.60 2.15 -3.30
N GLY A 104 6.63 2.69 -3.96
CA GLY A 104 7.89 3.04 -3.31
C GLY A 104 8.85 1.87 -3.08
N ILE A 105 8.81 0.84 -3.93
CA ILE A 105 9.70 -0.35 -3.85
C ILE A 105 11.17 0.06 -3.80
N GLU A 106 11.56 1.07 -4.59
CA GLU A 106 12.94 1.54 -4.61
C GLU A 106 13.37 2.15 -3.27
N ASP A 107 12.49 2.91 -2.62
CA ASP A 107 12.78 3.51 -1.33
C ASP A 107 12.78 2.48 -0.21
N PHE A 108 11.89 1.47 -0.28
CA PHE A 108 11.91 0.33 0.62
C PHE A 108 13.28 -0.38 0.60
N VAL A 109 13.82 -0.63 -0.60
CA VAL A 109 15.13 -1.27 -0.76
C VAL A 109 16.27 -0.37 -0.28
N LYS A 110 16.24 0.94 -0.60
CA LYS A 110 17.28 1.89 -0.13
C LYS A 110 17.33 2.01 1.41
N VAL A 111 16.18 1.92 2.08
CA VAL A 111 16.13 1.91 3.56
C VAL A 111 16.72 0.61 4.07
N ALA A 112 16.37 -0.53 3.47
CA ALA A 112 16.92 -1.83 3.85
C ALA A 112 18.45 -1.92 3.69
N GLU A 113 19.03 -1.30 2.65
CA GLU A 113 20.48 -1.19 2.45
C GLU A 113 21.20 -0.53 3.62
N LYS A 114 20.53 0.46 4.26
CA LYS A 114 21.08 1.17 5.43
C LYS A 114 20.89 0.42 6.75
N MET A 115 20.09 -0.66 6.75
CA MET A 115 19.74 -1.43 7.94
C MET A 115 19.98 -2.94 7.73
N PRO A 116 21.21 -3.39 7.46
CA PRO A 116 21.49 -4.77 7.04
C PRO A 116 21.16 -5.83 8.10
N HIS A 117 21.03 -5.44 9.37
CA HIS A 117 20.65 -6.31 10.48
C HIS A 117 19.14 -6.50 10.62
N VAL A 118 18.33 -5.72 9.90
CA VAL A 118 16.86 -5.78 9.91
C VAL A 118 16.38 -6.57 8.70
N ARG A 119 15.44 -7.50 8.89
CA ARG A 119 14.80 -8.22 7.78
C ARG A 119 13.69 -7.38 7.17
N PHE A 120 13.71 -7.21 5.85
CA PHE A 120 12.68 -6.49 5.10
C PHE A 120 11.89 -7.45 4.21
N ILE A 121 10.55 -7.46 4.35
CA ILE A 121 9.68 -8.37 3.61
C ILE A 121 8.56 -7.58 2.94
N TRP A 122 8.50 -7.64 1.61
CA TRP A 122 7.41 -7.03 0.84
C TRP A 122 6.36 -8.07 0.47
N LEU A 123 5.17 -7.98 1.05
CA LEU A 123 4.05 -8.90 0.84
C LEU A 123 3.14 -8.38 -0.26
N GLY A 124 3.11 -9.06 -1.39
CA GLY A 124 2.28 -8.72 -2.52
C GLY A 124 2.90 -9.17 -3.84
N SER A 125 2.14 -9.12 -4.90
CA SER A 125 2.62 -9.46 -6.23
C SER A 125 1.74 -8.88 -7.31
N ILE A 126 2.27 -8.83 -8.52
CA ILE A 126 1.54 -8.61 -9.77
C ILE A 126 2.33 -9.28 -10.89
N SER A 127 1.70 -9.48 -12.03
CA SER A 127 2.40 -10.01 -13.21
C SER A 127 3.63 -9.15 -13.54
N LYS A 128 4.81 -9.77 -13.52
CA LYS A 128 6.09 -9.08 -13.73
C LYS A 128 6.23 -8.46 -15.13
N TRP A 129 5.39 -8.86 -16.08
CA TRP A 129 5.33 -8.26 -17.42
C TRP A 129 4.68 -6.88 -17.44
N LEU A 130 3.87 -6.56 -16.44
CA LEU A 130 3.17 -5.28 -16.34
C LEU A 130 4.03 -4.17 -15.73
N ILE A 131 5.07 -4.52 -14.99
CA ILE A 131 5.89 -3.56 -14.24
C ILE A 131 7.15 -3.14 -15.02
N PRO A 132 7.62 -1.89 -14.81
CA PRO A 132 8.84 -1.40 -15.43
C PRO A 132 10.04 -2.31 -15.15
N LYS A 133 10.98 -2.39 -16.12
CA LYS A 133 12.17 -3.23 -16.02
C LYS A 133 12.93 -3.02 -14.69
N LYS A 134 13.06 -1.77 -14.25
CA LYS A 134 13.75 -1.42 -13.00
C LYS A 134 13.13 -2.12 -11.78
N ILE A 135 11.81 -2.03 -11.65
CA ILE A 135 11.07 -2.70 -10.55
C ILE A 135 11.16 -4.22 -10.67
N ARG A 136 11.01 -4.74 -11.90
CA ARG A 136 11.16 -6.17 -12.17
C ARG A 136 12.53 -6.72 -11.79
N ASP A 137 13.60 -5.98 -12.11
CA ASP A 137 14.96 -6.36 -11.75
C ASP A 137 15.13 -6.42 -10.21
N ILE A 138 14.58 -5.43 -9.48
CA ILE A 138 14.59 -5.40 -8.02
C ILE A 138 13.89 -6.65 -7.47
N VAL A 139 12.64 -6.89 -7.82
CA VAL A 139 11.85 -8.01 -7.26
C VAL A 139 12.37 -9.40 -7.71
N ASN A 140 13.24 -9.45 -8.71
CA ASN A 140 13.91 -10.67 -9.18
C ASN A 140 15.30 -10.91 -8.58
N GLY A 141 15.75 -10.08 -7.63
CA GLY A 141 16.99 -10.33 -6.90
C GLY A 141 18.03 -9.20 -6.96
N LYS A 142 17.79 -8.09 -7.66
CA LYS A 142 18.65 -6.91 -7.56
C LYS A 142 18.32 -6.09 -6.32
N HIS A 143 18.48 -6.70 -5.17
CA HIS A 143 18.25 -6.11 -3.85
C HIS A 143 19.21 -6.73 -2.82
N PRO A 144 19.43 -6.13 -1.64
CA PRO A 144 20.23 -6.70 -0.57
C PRO A 144 19.67 -8.02 -0.02
N ASP A 145 20.53 -8.84 0.58
CA ASP A 145 20.15 -10.16 1.13
C ASP A 145 19.11 -10.08 2.27
N ASN A 146 19.04 -8.95 2.96
CA ASN A 146 18.05 -8.72 4.01
C ASN A 146 16.66 -8.34 3.49
N VAL A 147 16.47 -8.22 2.16
CA VAL A 147 15.19 -7.91 1.52
C VAL A 147 14.61 -9.17 0.88
N SER A 148 13.30 -9.32 0.89
CA SER A 148 12.61 -10.37 0.15
C SER A 148 11.27 -9.93 -0.41
N PHE A 149 10.94 -10.46 -1.60
CA PHE A 149 9.69 -10.26 -2.34
C PHE A 149 9.01 -11.63 -2.55
N PRO A 150 8.44 -12.24 -1.49
CA PRO A 150 7.96 -13.64 -1.52
C PRO A 150 6.64 -13.81 -2.28
N GLY A 151 5.99 -12.73 -2.67
CA GLY A 151 4.70 -12.77 -3.37
C GLY A 151 3.51 -12.41 -2.50
N TYR A 152 2.33 -12.83 -2.95
CA TYR A 152 1.06 -12.52 -2.29
C TYR A 152 0.74 -13.53 -1.18
N PHE A 153 0.33 -13.01 -0.03
CA PHE A 153 -0.11 -13.80 1.13
C PHE A 153 -1.48 -13.37 1.63
N LYS A 154 -2.17 -14.30 2.28
CA LYS A 154 -3.44 -14.10 2.98
C LYS A 154 -3.53 -15.01 4.20
N GLY A 155 -4.59 -14.87 4.98
CA GLY A 155 -4.83 -15.73 6.17
C GLY A 155 -3.80 -15.50 7.27
N ALA A 156 -3.45 -16.56 8.00
CA ALA A 156 -2.64 -16.49 9.22
C ALA A 156 -1.25 -15.85 8.99
N VAL A 157 -0.57 -16.20 7.90
CA VAL A 157 0.77 -15.65 7.58
C VAL A 157 0.71 -14.14 7.39
N PHE A 158 -0.26 -13.63 6.60
CA PHE A 158 -0.40 -12.19 6.38
C PHE A 158 -0.83 -11.44 7.66
N GLN A 159 -1.82 -11.98 8.37
CA GLN A 159 -2.29 -11.39 9.62
C GLN A 159 -1.20 -11.41 10.70
N GLY A 160 -0.44 -12.50 10.77
CA GLY A 160 0.71 -12.60 11.68
C GLY A 160 1.84 -11.64 11.31
N ALA A 161 2.08 -11.38 10.01
CA ALA A 161 3.02 -10.36 9.58
C ALA A 161 2.55 -8.96 10.02
N MET A 162 1.25 -8.66 9.84
CA MET A 162 0.67 -7.36 10.22
C MET A 162 0.72 -7.09 11.73
N SER A 163 0.73 -8.11 12.61
CA SER A 163 0.80 -7.95 14.06
C SER A 163 2.17 -8.25 14.67
N GLY A 164 2.96 -9.13 14.04
CA GLY A 164 4.21 -9.68 14.58
C GLY A 164 5.50 -9.09 14.03
N ALA A 165 5.44 -8.22 13.01
CA ALA A 165 6.58 -7.44 12.57
C ALA A 165 6.90 -6.31 13.58
N ASN A 166 8.09 -5.72 13.50
CA ASN A 166 8.48 -4.59 14.34
C ASN A 166 7.98 -3.25 13.79
N ALA A 167 7.82 -3.15 12.46
CA ALA A 167 7.21 -1.99 11.83
C ALA A 167 6.57 -2.36 10.48
N PHE A 168 5.54 -1.60 10.12
CA PHE A 168 4.96 -1.56 8.78
C PHE A 168 5.44 -0.30 8.07
N PHE A 169 6.32 -0.46 7.08
CA PHE A 169 6.87 0.66 6.31
C PHE A 169 6.20 0.73 4.94
N PHE A 170 5.45 1.80 4.71
CA PHE A 170 4.65 1.99 3.50
C PHE A 170 5.03 3.29 2.77
N PRO A 171 6.08 3.25 1.92
CA PRO A 171 6.62 4.42 1.24
C PRO A 171 5.86 4.80 -0.03
N SER A 172 4.57 4.52 -0.11
CA SER A 172 3.75 4.82 -1.29
C SER A 172 3.73 6.30 -1.62
N TYR A 173 3.82 6.63 -2.90
CA TYR A 173 3.76 8.01 -3.40
C TYR A 173 2.34 8.49 -3.63
N GLU A 174 1.41 7.56 -3.84
CA GLU A 174 0.00 7.86 -4.14
C GLU A 174 -0.92 6.74 -3.64
N GLU A 175 -2.02 7.12 -2.98
CA GLU A 175 -3.07 6.24 -2.51
C GLU A 175 -4.44 6.92 -2.64
N THR A 176 -5.48 6.13 -2.79
CA THR A 176 -6.85 6.62 -2.69
C THR A 176 -7.40 6.54 -1.27
N GLU A 177 -6.86 5.65 -0.43
CA GLU A 177 -7.12 5.52 1.00
C GLU A 177 -5.93 4.87 1.74
N GLY A 178 -5.39 3.76 1.19
CA GLY A 178 -4.36 2.96 1.84
C GLY A 178 -4.96 1.93 2.82
N ILE A 179 -5.83 1.04 2.34
CA ILE A 179 -6.47 -0.01 3.16
C ILE A 179 -5.46 -0.79 4.01
N VAL A 180 -4.28 -1.08 3.47
CA VAL A 180 -3.22 -1.80 4.20
C VAL A 180 -2.69 -1.00 5.41
N VAL A 181 -2.81 0.33 5.40
CA VAL A 181 -2.49 1.18 6.55
C VAL A 181 -3.55 1.01 7.64
N LEU A 182 -4.83 0.95 7.27
CA LEU A 182 -5.91 0.62 8.22
C LEU A 182 -5.72 -0.78 8.82
N GLU A 183 -5.29 -1.76 8.01
CA GLU A 183 -4.97 -3.11 8.48
C GLU A 183 -3.80 -3.09 9.49
N ALA A 184 -2.75 -2.30 9.21
CA ALA A 184 -1.60 -2.14 10.11
C ALA A 184 -2.01 -1.49 11.45
N PHE A 185 -2.79 -0.42 11.42
CA PHE A 185 -3.31 0.20 12.65
C PHE A 185 -4.21 -0.73 13.45
N ALA A 186 -5.13 -1.45 12.78
CA ALA A 186 -5.98 -2.43 13.43
C ALA A 186 -5.18 -3.58 14.08
N SER A 187 -3.99 -3.87 13.56
CA SER A 187 -3.05 -4.86 14.09
C SER A 187 -2.10 -4.29 15.15
N HIS A 188 -2.29 -3.05 15.59
CA HIS A 188 -1.43 -2.34 16.55
C HIS A 188 0.05 -2.26 16.12
N GLN A 189 0.28 -2.07 14.83
CA GLN A 189 1.60 -1.98 14.24
C GLN A 189 2.23 -0.59 14.44
N HIS A 190 3.55 -0.53 14.55
CA HIS A 190 4.28 0.72 14.33
C HIS A 190 4.29 1.02 12.83
N VAL A 191 3.63 2.10 12.44
CA VAL A 191 3.44 2.47 11.05
C VAL A 191 4.39 3.60 10.67
N VAL A 192 5.15 3.41 9.58
CA VAL A 192 6.01 4.42 8.98
C VAL A 192 5.49 4.70 7.58
N LEU A 193 5.10 5.93 7.31
CA LEU A 193 4.45 6.36 6.08
C LEU A 193 5.30 7.40 5.35
N ARG A 194 5.05 7.56 4.06
CA ARG A 194 5.38 8.78 3.35
C ARG A 194 4.31 9.82 3.67
N ASP A 195 4.72 11.06 3.94
CA ASP A 195 3.81 12.19 4.06
C ASP A 195 3.18 12.50 2.70
N ILE A 196 1.93 12.08 2.53
CA ILE A 196 1.14 12.29 1.31
C ILE A 196 -0.29 12.74 1.67
N PRO A 197 -0.94 13.53 0.80
CA PRO A 197 -2.21 14.21 1.11
C PRO A 197 -3.37 13.29 1.52
N VAL A 198 -3.36 12.02 1.13
CA VAL A 198 -4.43 11.08 1.48
C VAL A 198 -4.55 10.85 2.99
N TYR A 199 -3.45 11.06 3.75
CA TYR A 199 -3.42 10.85 5.20
C TYR A 199 -3.83 12.08 6.00
N GLU A 200 -3.96 13.24 5.37
CA GLU A 200 -4.41 14.46 6.04
C GLU A 200 -5.75 14.26 6.76
N GLY A 201 -5.80 14.64 8.03
CA GLY A 201 -7.00 14.64 8.85
C GLY A 201 -7.38 13.31 9.50
N TRP A 202 -6.64 12.21 9.23
CA TRP A 202 -6.88 10.93 9.90
C TRP A 202 -5.62 10.18 10.38
N VAL A 203 -4.44 10.61 9.94
CA VAL A 203 -3.15 10.15 10.48
C VAL A 203 -2.38 11.36 11.02
N ASP A 204 -1.76 11.22 12.18
CA ASP A 204 -0.94 12.23 12.84
C ASP A 204 0.35 11.62 13.40
N ASP A 205 1.25 12.46 13.90
CA ASP A 205 2.54 12.05 14.49
C ASP A 205 2.41 11.17 15.74
N LYS A 206 1.20 11.02 16.30
CA LYS A 206 0.93 10.10 17.41
C LYS A 206 0.56 8.71 16.93
N SER A 207 0.00 8.61 15.74
CA SER A 207 -0.47 7.36 15.14
C SER A 207 0.54 6.74 14.18
N ALA A 208 1.40 7.54 13.54
CA ALA A 208 2.43 7.08 12.61
C ALA A 208 3.69 7.95 12.68
N SER A 209 4.79 7.44 12.09
CA SER A 209 5.98 8.22 11.75
C SER A 209 6.00 8.54 10.25
N PHE A 210 6.47 9.73 9.89
CA PHE A 210 6.56 10.20 8.51
C PHE A 210 8.01 10.37 8.06
#